data_403ebf4351c9bfd61b1d28ede0a06cd0
#
_entry.id   403ebf4351c9bfd61b1d28ede0a06cd0
#
_cell.length_a   1.000
_cell.length_b   1.000
_cell.length_c   1.000
_cell.angle_alpha   90.00
_cell.angle_beta   90.00
_cell.angle_gamma   90.00
#
_symmetry.space_group_name_H-M   'P 1'
#
loop_
_entity.id
_entity.type
_entity.pdbx_description
1 polymer ?
#
loop_
_entity_poly.entity_id
_entity_poly.type
_entity_poly.pdbx_seq_one_letter_code
_entity_poly.pdbx_strand_id
1 'polypeptide(L)'
;MVDYVFLQQISVKVNDGSGVIIKPCTNEYCYVFTDWHVIENIEREKICVEYYVTEKDKYGEDVLKFEKATPLEIYDVKERDVAILKMPASMAVNFVKLRELTNAKNLHHTGFPQKLREEAADSQWVVHQVKELLNKISHGFIKYSFEKIQEFGDLAGTSGGGIFTDEGCLVGLHQGSSVKSKDGYYADCNIIPVKFYKEAIENCENNFQPVWRYQWDSFEPFFRKAFLVKNVGDEFRQMMALLATQLDALKRQCLNLSPKEIKGKLELDRIVNNKCFQNCFDDEDFGVSFLEYIVCMHLIYDFPLSTEGVCNMVNHSLFIYWQNHDDDVLSAVKNMDSAYFAGIKHGQNIYVGGLHSSGYACDVIKKGSKQILDISRPLVNVGNGVDVADALKIEYSYISTCLFTDCILQKIEEFKELDENQVLKHYKEILEEKIS
;
A
#
# COMPACT_ATOMS: atom_id res chain seq x y z
N MET A 1 10.63 5.95 5.01
CA MET A 1 10.96 6.40 6.40
C MET A 1 9.64 6.65 7.10
N VAL A 2 9.43 6.05 8.26
CA VAL A 2 8.17 6.14 9.02
C VAL A 2 7.92 7.59 9.45
N ASP A 3 6.71 8.07 9.23
CA ASP A 3 6.23 9.34 9.79
C ASP A 3 5.67 9.09 11.20
N TYR A 4 6.51 9.24 12.20
CA TYR A 4 6.13 9.02 13.59
C TYR A 4 5.09 10.02 14.10
N VAL A 5 5.06 11.25 13.57
CA VAL A 5 4.03 12.24 13.93
C VAL A 5 2.66 11.77 13.45
N PHE A 6 2.60 11.27 12.22
CA PHE A 6 1.38 10.67 11.69
C PHE A 6 0.93 9.46 12.53
N LEU A 7 1.84 8.53 12.85
CA LEU A 7 1.50 7.36 13.66
C LEU A 7 1.00 7.74 15.06
N GLN A 8 1.58 8.78 15.67
CA GLN A 8 1.13 9.29 16.96
C GLN A 8 -0.30 9.85 16.88
N GLN A 9 -0.60 10.64 15.84
CA GLN A 9 -1.92 11.26 15.66
C GLN A 9 -3.05 10.25 15.47
N ILE A 10 -2.78 9.10 14.86
CA ILE A 10 -3.78 8.05 14.63
C ILE A 10 -3.87 7.04 15.75
N SER A 11 -2.92 7.04 16.69
CA SER A 11 -2.93 6.18 17.87
C SER A 11 -3.79 6.79 18.98
N VAL A 12 -4.59 5.96 19.65
CA VAL A 12 -5.48 6.39 20.74
C VAL A 12 -5.34 5.49 21.95
N LYS A 13 -5.67 6.04 23.13
CA LYS A 13 -5.89 5.21 24.34
C LYS A 13 -7.37 4.78 24.36
N VAL A 14 -7.59 3.52 24.62
CA VAL A 14 -8.93 2.95 24.83
C VAL A 14 -8.94 2.39 26.24
N ASN A 15 -9.49 3.12 27.18
CA ASN A 15 -9.47 2.78 28.61
C ASN A 15 -8.05 2.41 29.10
N ASP A 16 -7.83 1.13 29.44
CA ASP A 16 -6.53 0.61 29.85
C ASP A 16 -5.70 -0.01 28.71
N GLY A 17 -6.16 0.07 27.48
CA GLY A 17 -5.48 -0.38 26.29
C GLY A 17 -5.18 0.74 25.29
N SER A 18 -4.97 0.35 24.06
CA SER A 18 -4.66 1.20 22.92
C SER A 18 -5.62 0.92 21.76
N GLY A 19 -5.59 1.77 20.74
CA GLY A 19 -6.35 1.60 19.53
C GLY A 19 -5.78 2.43 18.38
N VAL A 20 -6.38 2.29 17.19
CA VAL A 20 -6.01 3.03 15.98
C VAL A 20 -7.25 3.65 15.34
N ILE A 21 -7.18 4.95 15.02
CA ILE A 21 -8.24 5.66 14.30
C ILE A 21 -8.22 5.22 12.84
N ILE A 22 -9.38 4.83 12.33
CA ILE A 22 -9.56 4.38 10.94
C ILE A 22 -10.69 5.17 10.29
N LYS A 23 -10.45 5.66 9.08
CA LYS A 23 -11.45 6.39 8.30
C LYS A 23 -12.37 5.42 7.55
N PRO A 24 -13.71 5.49 7.73
CA PRO A 24 -14.67 4.79 6.86
C PRO A 24 -14.95 5.55 5.56
N CYS A 25 -15.74 4.94 4.67
CA CYS A 25 -16.24 5.57 3.43
C CYS A 25 -17.33 6.63 3.68
N THR A 26 -17.27 7.33 4.81
CA THR A 26 -18.17 8.42 5.19
C THR A 26 -17.40 9.47 5.98
N ASN A 27 -17.94 10.68 6.05
CA ASN A 27 -17.45 11.75 6.92
C ASN A 27 -18.33 11.96 8.17
N GLU A 28 -19.35 11.13 8.39
CA GLU A 28 -20.26 11.26 9.51
C GLU A 28 -19.69 10.76 10.83
N TYR A 29 -18.72 9.85 10.76
CA TYR A 29 -18.06 9.24 11.91
C TYR A 29 -16.69 8.68 11.49
N CYS A 30 -15.89 8.23 12.46
CA CYS A 30 -14.70 7.42 12.23
C CYS A 30 -14.79 6.12 13.03
N TYR A 31 -13.85 5.20 12.80
CA TYR A 31 -13.67 4.01 13.60
C TYR A 31 -12.45 4.14 14.50
N VAL A 32 -12.48 3.44 15.63
CA VAL A 32 -11.29 3.04 16.36
C VAL A 32 -11.27 1.51 16.38
N PHE A 33 -10.19 0.94 15.85
CA PHE A 33 -9.90 -0.48 15.99
C PHE A 33 -9.16 -0.71 17.28
N THR A 34 -9.61 -1.69 18.06
CA THR A 34 -8.95 -2.13 19.29
C THR A 34 -9.22 -3.62 19.50
N ASP A 35 -8.65 -4.22 20.51
CA ASP A 35 -8.91 -5.61 20.88
C ASP A 35 -10.16 -5.70 21.72
N TRP A 36 -10.92 -6.78 21.55
CA TRP A 36 -12.15 -6.99 22.35
C TRP A 36 -11.84 -7.08 23.84
N HIS A 37 -10.79 -7.79 24.26
CA HIS A 37 -10.43 -7.93 25.68
C HIS A 37 -10.12 -6.59 26.38
N VAL A 38 -9.80 -5.53 25.62
CA VAL A 38 -9.60 -4.17 26.17
C VAL A 38 -10.90 -3.57 26.68
N ILE A 39 -12.05 -3.99 26.14
CA ILE A 39 -13.37 -3.43 26.46
C ILE A 39 -14.34 -4.43 27.07
N GLU A 40 -14.03 -5.74 27.13
CA GLU A 40 -14.96 -6.83 27.45
C GLU A 40 -15.68 -6.69 28.79
N ASN A 41 -15.02 -6.11 29.81
CA ASN A 41 -15.54 -5.98 31.16
C ASN A 41 -16.01 -4.56 31.50
N ILE A 42 -16.19 -3.71 30.48
CA ILE A 42 -16.50 -2.29 30.63
C ILE A 42 -17.89 -2.02 30.08
N GLU A 43 -18.73 -1.38 30.89
CA GLU A 43 -20.03 -0.90 30.43
C GLU A 43 -19.83 0.10 29.28
N ARG A 44 -20.65 0.00 28.23
CA ARG A 44 -20.50 0.78 27.00
C ARG A 44 -20.34 2.28 27.26
N GLU A 45 -21.13 2.82 28.17
CA GLU A 45 -21.14 4.25 28.53
C GLU A 45 -19.88 4.70 29.27
N LYS A 46 -19.10 3.74 29.76
CA LYS A 46 -17.85 3.96 30.48
C LYS A 46 -16.62 3.77 29.58
N ILE A 47 -16.81 3.31 28.32
CA ILE A 47 -15.71 3.21 27.38
C ILE A 47 -15.30 4.61 26.98
N CYS A 48 -14.04 4.93 27.24
CA CYS A 48 -13.43 6.22 26.96
C CYS A 48 -12.27 6.07 25.98
N VAL A 49 -12.31 6.85 24.92
CA VAL A 49 -11.21 6.95 23.95
C VAL A 49 -10.56 8.31 24.11
N GLU A 50 -9.26 8.32 24.45
CA GLU A 50 -8.46 9.53 24.51
C GLU A 50 -7.59 9.62 23.25
N TYR A 51 -7.64 10.77 22.55
CA TYR A 51 -6.97 11.00 21.28
C TYR A 51 -6.26 12.35 21.27
N TYR A 52 -5.22 12.45 20.46
CA TYR A 52 -4.43 13.67 20.35
C TYR A 52 -5.16 14.76 19.58
N VAL A 53 -5.07 15.97 20.11
CA VAL A 53 -5.40 17.23 19.43
C VAL A 53 -4.22 18.18 19.53
N THR A 54 -4.02 18.97 18.49
CA THR A 54 -2.99 20.02 18.47
C THR A 54 -3.65 21.34 18.83
N GLU A 55 -3.21 21.97 19.90
CA GLU A 55 -3.63 23.31 20.29
C GLU A 55 -2.46 24.28 20.28
N LYS A 56 -2.75 25.58 20.13
CA LYS A 56 -1.74 26.62 20.33
C LYS A 56 -1.64 26.96 21.80
N ASP A 57 -0.44 26.95 22.35
CA ASP A 57 -0.18 27.43 23.69
C ASP A 57 -0.23 28.99 23.75
N LYS A 58 -0.02 29.53 24.94
CA LYS A 58 0.02 31.00 25.19
C LYS A 58 1.13 31.72 24.42
N TYR A 59 2.10 30.98 23.86
CA TYR A 59 3.21 31.53 23.07
C TYR A 59 3.00 31.30 21.58
N GLY A 60 1.91 30.62 21.17
CA GLY A 60 1.60 30.29 19.78
C GLY A 60 2.28 29.01 19.28
N GLU A 61 2.90 28.24 20.16
CA GLU A 61 3.53 26.96 19.84
C GLU A 61 2.49 25.84 19.84
N ASP A 62 2.69 24.84 18.97
CA ASP A 62 1.81 23.66 18.89
C ASP A 62 2.09 22.73 20.07
N VAL A 63 1.06 22.46 20.87
CA VAL A 63 1.10 21.53 22.01
C VAL A 63 0.10 20.43 21.81
N LEU A 64 0.54 19.18 22.00
CA LEU A 64 -0.33 18.01 21.98
C LEU A 64 -1.07 17.88 23.33
N LYS A 65 -2.39 17.67 23.22
CA LYS A 65 -3.25 17.36 24.36
C LYS A 65 -4.12 16.18 24.05
N PHE A 66 -4.69 15.58 25.09
CA PHE A 66 -5.73 14.58 24.96
C PHE A 66 -7.12 15.17 25.09
N GLU A 67 -7.96 14.87 24.10
CA GLU A 67 -9.41 14.97 24.23
C GLU A 67 -10.00 13.59 24.47
N LYS A 68 -11.23 13.55 24.98
CA LYS A 68 -11.95 12.34 25.31
C LYS A 68 -13.25 12.25 24.52
N ALA A 69 -13.54 11.05 24.02
CA ALA A 69 -14.80 10.74 23.38
C ALA A 69 -15.31 9.37 23.81
N THR A 70 -16.63 9.18 23.75
CA THR A 70 -17.31 7.90 23.96
C THR A 70 -17.77 7.34 22.62
N PRO A 71 -17.76 6.01 22.43
CA PRO A 71 -18.27 5.40 21.22
C PRO A 71 -19.76 5.66 21.00
N LEU A 72 -20.14 6.00 19.77
CA LEU A 72 -21.52 6.08 19.32
C LEU A 72 -22.15 4.68 19.24
N GLU A 73 -21.34 3.71 18.80
CA GLU A 73 -21.73 2.32 18.61
C GLU A 73 -20.49 1.41 18.72
N ILE A 74 -20.71 0.15 19.10
CA ILE A 74 -19.66 -0.85 19.26
C ILE A 74 -20.07 -2.11 18.52
N TYR A 75 -19.13 -2.67 17.77
CA TYR A 75 -19.24 -3.98 17.16
C TYR A 75 -18.01 -4.83 17.54
N ASP A 76 -18.25 -6.05 17.99
CA ASP A 76 -17.19 -6.95 18.43
C ASP A 76 -17.33 -8.36 17.84
N VAL A 77 -16.19 -9.01 17.64
CA VAL A 77 -16.06 -10.43 17.25
C VAL A 77 -15.15 -11.09 18.27
N LYS A 78 -15.75 -11.62 19.32
CA LYS A 78 -15.05 -12.16 20.50
C LYS A 78 -14.06 -13.27 20.18
N GLU A 79 -14.45 -14.17 19.29
CA GLU A 79 -13.65 -15.33 18.89
C GLU A 79 -12.35 -14.93 18.18
N ARG A 80 -12.28 -13.70 17.68
CA ARG A 80 -11.11 -13.11 17.01
C ARG A 80 -10.47 -11.99 17.80
N ASP A 81 -10.96 -11.71 18.98
CA ASP A 81 -10.52 -10.61 19.86
C ASP A 81 -10.57 -9.24 19.18
N VAL A 82 -11.57 -9.02 18.31
CA VAL A 82 -11.75 -7.80 17.52
C VAL A 82 -12.84 -6.93 18.14
N ALA A 83 -12.55 -5.64 18.30
CA ALA A 83 -13.56 -4.63 18.61
C ALA A 83 -13.42 -3.40 17.71
N ILE A 84 -14.55 -2.89 17.23
CA ILE A 84 -14.66 -1.73 16.36
C ILE A 84 -15.58 -0.73 17.06
N LEU A 85 -15.00 0.41 17.41
CA LEU A 85 -15.72 1.51 18.04
C LEU A 85 -16.07 2.55 16.97
N LYS A 86 -17.35 2.83 16.79
CA LYS A 86 -17.82 3.93 15.93
C LYS A 86 -17.75 5.22 16.73
N MET A 87 -16.94 6.16 16.31
CA MET A 87 -16.59 7.38 17.03
C MET A 87 -17.13 8.63 16.34
N PRO A 88 -17.30 9.75 17.05
CA PRO A 88 -17.67 11.02 16.44
C PRO A 88 -16.70 11.45 15.34
N ALA A 89 -17.22 12.09 14.28
CA ALA A 89 -16.44 12.58 13.14
C ALA A 89 -15.34 13.59 13.51
N SER A 90 -15.48 14.29 14.65
CA SER A 90 -14.48 15.23 15.16
C SER A 90 -13.12 14.58 15.45
N MET A 91 -13.09 13.27 15.66
CA MET A 91 -11.85 12.51 15.85
C MET A 91 -11.17 12.15 14.53
N ALA A 92 -11.82 12.37 13.37
CA ALA A 92 -11.28 11.94 12.09
C ALA A 92 -9.98 12.69 11.78
N VAL A 93 -8.91 11.94 11.71
CA VAL A 93 -7.58 12.40 11.26
C VAL A 93 -7.28 11.84 9.88
N ASN A 94 -6.06 12.05 9.43
CA ASN A 94 -5.58 11.58 8.14
C ASN A 94 -5.87 10.08 7.91
N PHE A 95 -5.97 9.73 6.66
CA PHE A 95 -6.24 8.39 6.18
C PHE A 95 -5.09 7.42 6.50
N VAL A 96 -5.43 6.27 7.08
CA VAL A 96 -4.52 5.14 7.33
C VAL A 96 -4.71 4.08 6.25
N LYS A 97 -3.65 3.71 5.56
CA LYS A 97 -3.68 2.58 4.63
C LYS A 97 -3.74 1.27 5.41
N LEU A 98 -4.63 0.38 4.99
CA LEU A 98 -4.71 -0.98 5.54
C LEU A 98 -4.06 -1.96 4.56
N ARG A 99 -3.11 -2.75 5.03
CA ARG A 99 -2.39 -3.75 4.22
C ARG A 99 -2.44 -5.11 4.90
N GLU A 100 -2.64 -6.17 4.13
CA GLU A 100 -2.48 -7.51 4.67
C GLU A 100 -0.99 -7.81 4.91
N LEU A 101 -0.73 -8.44 6.06
CA LEU A 101 0.64 -8.81 6.44
C LEU A 101 1.07 -10.04 5.64
N THR A 102 2.00 -9.84 4.72
CA THR A 102 2.67 -10.90 3.99
C THR A 102 4.11 -11.01 4.48
N ASN A 103 5.13 -10.76 3.79
CA ASN A 103 6.52 -10.89 4.23
C ASN A 103 7.13 -9.54 4.64
N ALA A 104 6.37 -8.71 5.36
CA ALA A 104 6.86 -7.39 5.73
C ALA A 104 8.05 -7.47 6.68
N LYS A 105 9.12 -6.76 6.33
CA LYS A 105 10.26 -6.45 7.19
C LYS A 105 10.05 -5.05 7.79
N ASN A 106 10.74 -4.76 8.86
CA ASN A 106 10.72 -3.44 9.50
C ASN A 106 9.30 -3.00 9.91
N LEU A 107 8.68 -3.73 10.79
CA LEU A 107 7.40 -3.36 11.38
C LEU A 107 7.59 -2.53 12.65
N HIS A 108 6.65 -1.64 12.89
CA HIS A 108 6.61 -0.75 14.04
C HIS A 108 5.34 -0.99 14.85
N HIS A 109 5.48 -1.35 16.11
CA HIS A 109 4.38 -1.43 17.07
C HIS A 109 4.22 -0.09 17.78
N THR A 110 3.00 0.40 17.89
CA THR A 110 2.66 1.63 18.62
C THR A 110 1.68 1.36 19.75
N GLY A 111 1.71 2.17 20.78
CA GLY A 111 0.74 2.05 21.86
C GLY A 111 1.00 2.99 23.03
N PHE A 112 0.19 2.86 24.08
CA PHE A 112 0.22 3.67 25.30
C PHE A 112 0.47 2.79 26.53
N PRO A 113 1.73 2.55 26.89
CA PRO A 113 2.07 1.74 28.06
C PRO A 113 1.48 2.30 29.35
N GLN A 114 0.97 1.41 30.19
CA GLN A 114 0.35 1.81 31.45
C GLN A 114 1.31 2.59 32.36
N LYS A 115 2.58 2.25 32.34
CA LYS A 115 3.62 2.90 33.16
C LYS A 115 3.86 4.39 32.81
N LEU A 116 3.49 4.83 31.60
CA LEU A 116 3.70 6.20 31.15
C LEU A 116 2.43 7.08 31.25
N ARG A 117 1.34 6.58 31.79
CA ARG A 117 0.05 7.30 31.80
C ARG A 117 0.00 8.54 32.67
N GLU A 118 0.90 8.67 33.63
CA GLU A 118 1.02 9.85 34.48
C GLU A 118 1.97 10.91 33.90
N GLU A 119 2.66 10.59 32.80
CA GLU A 119 3.55 11.50 32.11
C GLU A 119 2.77 12.56 31.29
N ALA A 120 3.48 13.54 30.75
CA ALA A 120 2.90 14.50 29.79
C ALA A 120 2.36 13.78 28.55
N ALA A 121 1.34 14.35 27.89
CA ALA A 121 0.65 13.70 26.78
C ALA A 121 1.58 13.24 25.65
N ASP A 122 2.58 14.03 25.31
CA ASP A 122 3.60 13.75 24.28
C ASP A 122 4.51 12.58 24.65
N SER A 123 4.69 12.29 25.95
CA SER A 123 5.54 11.23 26.47
C SER A 123 4.82 9.91 26.76
N GLN A 124 3.50 9.86 26.62
CA GLN A 124 2.71 8.65 26.92
C GLN A 124 2.70 7.62 25.81
N TRP A 125 3.06 8.01 24.60
CA TRP A 125 3.06 7.16 23.42
C TRP A 125 4.44 6.57 23.15
N VAL A 126 4.47 5.31 22.69
CA VAL A 126 5.73 4.62 22.37
C VAL A 126 5.67 3.98 21.00
N VAL A 127 6.86 3.78 20.42
CA VAL A 127 7.07 2.96 19.23
C VAL A 127 8.15 1.93 19.55
N HIS A 128 7.84 0.66 19.26
CA HIS A 128 8.79 -0.44 19.37
C HIS A 128 9.01 -1.05 18.00
N GLN A 129 10.26 -1.30 17.64
CA GLN A 129 10.59 -2.00 16.40
C GLN A 129 10.36 -3.50 16.57
N VAL A 130 9.64 -4.08 15.62
CA VAL A 130 9.44 -5.53 15.51
C VAL A 130 10.68 -6.15 14.88
N LYS A 131 11.24 -7.16 15.51
CA LYS A 131 12.44 -7.85 15.03
C LYS A 131 12.13 -8.79 13.88
N GLU A 132 11.15 -9.67 14.10
CA GLU A 132 10.81 -10.72 13.14
C GLU A 132 9.37 -11.20 13.32
N LEU A 133 8.81 -11.71 12.23
CA LEU A 133 7.58 -12.47 12.24
C LEU A 133 7.94 -13.96 12.40
N LEU A 134 7.33 -14.61 13.37
CA LEU A 134 7.68 -15.99 13.71
C LEU A 134 6.99 -17.04 12.83
N ASN A 135 6.39 -16.65 11.69
CA ASN A 135 5.72 -17.53 10.72
C ASN A 135 4.80 -18.61 11.33
N LYS A 136 4.38 -18.42 12.57
CA LYS A 136 3.50 -19.34 13.29
C LYS A 136 2.11 -18.73 13.33
N ILE A 137 1.21 -19.22 12.50
CA ILE A 137 -0.21 -18.88 12.55
C ILE A 137 -0.88 -19.83 13.54
N SER A 138 -1.36 -19.30 14.65
CA SER A 138 -2.22 -20.02 15.60
C SER A 138 -3.57 -19.35 15.65
N HIS A 139 -4.64 -20.07 15.32
CA HIS A 139 -6.02 -19.55 15.30
C HIS A 139 -6.22 -18.29 14.44
N GLY A 140 -5.36 -18.09 13.40
CA GLY A 140 -5.38 -16.92 12.52
C GLY A 140 -4.55 -15.73 12.99
N PHE A 141 -3.97 -15.78 14.19
CA PHE A 141 -3.05 -14.75 14.68
C PHE A 141 -1.63 -15.00 14.17
N ILE A 142 -0.91 -13.90 13.96
CA ILE A 142 0.49 -13.94 13.51
C ILE A 142 1.39 -13.65 14.71
N LYS A 143 2.34 -14.53 14.99
CA LYS A 143 3.31 -14.34 16.07
C LYS A 143 4.47 -13.47 15.63
N TYR A 144 4.94 -12.64 16.54
CA TYR A 144 6.10 -11.77 16.32
C TYR A 144 6.92 -11.56 17.58
N SER A 145 8.15 -11.08 17.43
CA SER A 145 9.03 -10.67 18.53
C SER A 145 9.51 -9.23 18.34
N PHE A 146 9.91 -8.59 19.44
CA PHE A 146 10.53 -7.27 19.42
C PHE A 146 12.04 -7.35 19.17
N GLU A 147 12.61 -6.28 18.62
CA GLU A 147 14.07 -6.17 18.43
C GLU A 147 14.81 -6.19 19.77
N LYS A 148 14.23 -5.58 20.77
CA LYS A 148 14.72 -5.63 22.17
C LYS A 148 13.71 -6.37 23.02
N ILE A 149 14.19 -7.17 23.98
CA ILE A 149 13.35 -7.80 24.98
C ILE A 149 12.64 -6.71 25.78
N GLN A 150 11.31 -6.77 25.80
CA GLN A 150 10.48 -5.79 26.51
C GLN A 150 10.11 -6.35 27.87
N GLU A 151 10.19 -5.53 28.91
CA GLU A 151 9.65 -5.86 30.21
C GLU A 151 8.12 -5.81 30.20
N PHE A 152 7.49 -6.51 31.15
CA PHE A 152 6.02 -6.51 31.26
C PHE A 152 5.43 -5.08 31.30
N GLY A 153 6.03 -4.20 32.07
CA GLY A 153 5.60 -2.81 32.21
C GLY A 153 5.70 -1.99 30.91
N ASP A 154 6.51 -2.44 29.94
CA ASP A 154 6.67 -1.76 28.66
C ASP A 154 5.52 -2.06 27.70
N LEU A 155 4.86 -3.22 27.84
CA LEU A 155 3.80 -3.67 26.96
C LEU A 155 2.41 -3.63 27.62
N ALA A 156 2.32 -3.58 28.95
CA ALA A 156 1.04 -3.45 29.64
C ALA A 156 0.34 -2.15 29.20
N GLY A 157 -0.89 -2.25 28.69
CA GLY A 157 -1.66 -1.13 28.15
C GLY A 157 -1.46 -0.88 26.66
N THR A 158 -0.59 -1.62 25.96
CA THR A 158 -0.41 -1.46 24.51
C THR A 158 -1.29 -2.40 23.68
N SER A 159 -2.07 -3.29 24.30
CA SER A 159 -3.08 -4.12 23.61
C SER A 159 -4.04 -3.26 22.79
N GLY A 160 -4.30 -3.64 21.56
CA GLY A 160 -5.03 -2.84 20.58
C GLY A 160 -4.17 -1.81 19.84
N GLY A 161 -2.90 -1.67 20.20
CA GLY A 161 -1.96 -0.78 19.51
C GLY A 161 -1.64 -1.25 18.09
N GLY A 162 -1.41 -0.31 17.18
CA GLY A 162 -1.19 -0.61 15.77
C GLY A 162 0.18 -1.24 15.47
N ILE A 163 0.19 -2.14 14.50
CA ILE A 163 1.41 -2.65 13.87
C ILE A 163 1.47 -2.09 12.45
N PHE A 164 2.52 -1.31 12.16
CA PHE A 164 2.67 -0.55 10.92
C PHE A 164 3.92 -0.95 10.15
N THR A 165 3.87 -0.85 8.82
CA THR A 165 5.05 -0.93 7.96
C THR A 165 5.84 0.38 7.96
N ASP A 166 7.05 0.37 7.38
CA ASP A 166 7.87 1.59 7.17
C ASP A 166 7.15 2.68 6.37
N GLU A 167 6.16 2.31 5.55
CA GLU A 167 5.33 3.24 4.77
C GLU A 167 4.11 3.75 5.55
N GLY A 168 3.96 3.37 6.82
CA GLY A 168 2.82 3.76 7.66
C GLY A 168 1.52 3.01 7.36
N CYS A 169 1.58 1.84 6.69
CA CYS A 169 0.40 1.01 6.48
C CYS A 169 0.12 0.17 7.73
N LEU A 170 -1.13 0.18 8.21
CA LEU A 170 -1.56 -0.69 9.30
C LEU A 170 -1.74 -2.12 8.79
N VAL A 171 -1.06 -3.09 9.39
CA VAL A 171 -1.12 -4.51 9.03
C VAL A 171 -1.89 -5.36 10.05
N GLY A 172 -2.04 -4.86 11.24
CA GLY A 172 -2.77 -5.51 12.32
C GLY A 172 -2.66 -4.75 13.64
N LEU A 173 -3.22 -5.32 14.70
CA LEU A 173 -3.14 -4.78 16.05
C LEU A 173 -2.42 -5.76 16.98
N HIS A 174 -1.75 -5.22 17.99
CA HIS A 174 -1.06 -5.97 19.03
C HIS A 174 -2.08 -6.55 20.02
N GLN A 175 -2.24 -7.86 20.05
CA GLN A 175 -3.14 -8.53 21.00
C GLN A 175 -2.57 -8.64 22.40
N GLY A 176 -1.27 -8.55 22.54
CA GLY A 176 -0.58 -8.86 23.77
C GLY A 176 0.30 -10.10 23.65
N SER A 177 0.88 -10.52 24.75
CA SER A 177 1.79 -11.66 24.80
C SER A 177 1.08 -12.91 25.28
N SER A 178 1.29 -14.02 24.59
CA SER A 178 0.75 -15.33 24.97
C SER A 178 1.57 -16.05 26.03
N VAL A 179 2.79 -15.64 26.29
CA VAL A 179 3.72 -16.34 27.20
C VAL A 179 4.53 -15.38 28.04
N LYS A 180 4.32 -15.39 29.35
CA LYS A 180 5.30 -14.83 30.29
C LYS A 180 6.52 -15.77 30.30
N SER A 181 7.70 -15.25 29.95
CA SER A 181 8.93 -15.96 30.26
C SER A 181 9.09 -16.06 31.77
N LYS A 182 9.83 -17.05 32.26
CA LYS A 182 10.12 -17.19 33.70
C LYS A 182 10.80 -15.95 34.29
N ASP A 183 11.44 -15.14 33.46
CA ASP A 183 12.20 -13.94 33.82
C ASP A 183 11.38 -12.64 33.68
N GLY A 184 10.06 -12.73 33.40
CA GLY A 184 9.19 -11.55 33.30
C GLY A 184 9.24 -10.81 31.96
N TYR A 185 9.91 -11.33 30.94
CA TYR A 185 10.00 -10.77 29.61
C TYR A 185 9.00 -11.44 28.66
N TYR A 186 8.52 -10.69 27.67
CA TYR A 186 7.68 -11.24 26.60
C TYR A 186 8.55 -11.63 25.40
N ALA A 187 8.60 -12.92 25.12
CA ALA A 187 9.33 -13.45 23.98
C ALA A 187 8.50 -13.46 22.69
N ASP A 188 7.20 -13.79 22.81
CA ASP A 188 6.28 -13.94 21.68
C ASP A 188 5.05 -13.08 21.89
N CYS A 189 4.72 -12.23 20.91
CA CYS A 189 3.51 -11.44 20.86
C CYS A 189 2.62 -11.90 19.70
N ASN A 190 1.33 -11.56 19.75
CA ASN A 190 0.38 -11.87 18.70
C ASN A 190 -0.06 -10.59 17.98
N ILE A 191 -0.22 -10.68 16.67
CA ILE A 191 -0.89 -9.68 15.84
C ILE A 191 -2.27 -10.22 15.47
N ILE A 192 -3.30 -9.42 15.69
CA ILE A 192 -4.61 -9.60 15.09
C ILE A 192 -4.55 -8.96 13.70
N PRO A 193 -4.60 -9.75 12.59
CA PRO A 193 -4.49 -9.19 11.25
C PRO A 193 -5.61 -8.20 10.93
N VAL A 194 -5.30 -7.13 10.23
CA VAL A 194 -6.27 -6.09 9.81
C VAL A 194 -7.44 -6.66 9.01
N LYS A 195 -7.26 -7.78 8.32
CA LYS A 195 -8.34 -8.46 7.59
C LYS A 195 -9.51 -8.87 8.48
N PHE A 196 -9.27 -9.20 9.76
CA PHE A 196 -10.35 -9.59 10.68
C PHE A 196 -11.26 -8.40 11.01
N TYR A 197 -10.70 -7.20 11.10
CA TYR A 197 -11.47 -5.96 11.27
C TYR A 197 -12.28 -5.61 10.01
N LYS A 198 -11.69 -5.80 8.80
CA LYS A 198 -12.41 -5.62 7.54
C LYS A 198 -13.58 -6.59 7.41
N GLU A 199 -13.33 -7.88 7.65
CA GLU A 199 -14.37 -8.91 7.62
C GLU A 199 -15.47 -8.65 8.67
N ALA A 200 -15.10 -8.15 9.85
CA ALA A 200 -16.05 -7.78 10.89
C ALA A 200 -16.99 -6.64 10.42
N ILE A 201 -16.44 -5.60 9.78
CA ILE A 201 -17.25 -4.50 9.21
C ILE A 201 -18.17 -5.01 8.10
N GLU A 202 -17.65 -5.86 7.20
CA GLU A 202 -18.42 -6.41 6.07
C GLU A 202 -19.57 -7.32 6.53
N ASN A 203 -19.42 -7.99 7.68
CA ASN A 203 -20.44 -8.87 8.26
C ASN A 203 -21.35 -8.18 9.29
N CYS A 204 -21.12 -6.90 9.57
CA CYS A 204 -21.92 -6.16 10.54
C CYS A 204 -23.28 -5.76 9.94
N GLU A 205 -24.37 -6.18 10.59
CA GLU A 205 -25.74 -5.86 10.17
C GLU A 205 -26.14 -4.38 10.42
N ASN A 206 -25.34 -3.64 11.18
CA ASN A 206 -25.65 -2.29 11.68
C ASN A 206 -25.21 -1.13 10.75
N ASN A 207 -25.22 -1.28 9.44
CA ASN A 207 -24.82 -0.22 8.50
C ASN A 207 -23.45 0.43 8.79
N PHE A 208 -22.48 -0.36 9.22
CA PHE A 208 -21.10 0.09 9.29
C PHE A 208 -20.58 0.27 7.85
N GLN A 209 -20.19 1.49 7.51
CA GLN A 209 -19.63 1.75 6.19
C GLN A 209 -18.28 1.05 6.05
N PRO A 210 -17.96 0.52 4.88
CA PRO A 210 -16.64 -0.05 4.62
C PRO A 210 -15.53 0.92 5.03
N VAL A 211 -14.39 0.38 5.43
CA VAL A 211 -13.18 1.20 5.62
C VAL A 211 -12.94 1.98 4.34
N TRP A 212 -12.55 3.25 4.49
CA TRP A 212 -12.32 4.13 3.36
C TRP A 212 -11.42 3.44 2.35
N ARG A 213 -11.91 3.41 1.11
CA ARG A 213 -11.20 2.92 -0.07
C ARG A 213 -11.18 4.08 -1.04
N TYR A 214 -10.12 4.19 -1.82
CA TYR A 214 -10.15 5.13 -2.93
C TYR A 214 -11.37 4.80 -3.81
N GLN A 215 -12.33 5.71 -3.83
CA GLN A 215 -13.41 5.63 -4.80
C GLN A 215 -12.86 6.18 -6.11
N TRP A 216 -12.58 5.28 -7.03
CA TRP A 216 -11.92 5.57 -8.27
C TRP A 216 -12.92 6.00 -9.35
N ASP A 217 -13.69 7.03 -9.03
CA ASP A 217 -14.53 7.66 -10.03
C ASP A 217 -13.69 8.56 -10.99
N SER A 218 -12.46 8.92 -10.59
CA SER A 218 -11.50 9.63 -11.43
C SER A 218 -10.05 9.37 -10.99
N PHE A 219 -9.07 9.72 -11.83
CA PHE A 219 -7.65 9.67 -11.50
C PHE A 219 -7.16 10.89 -10.69
N GLU A 220 -8.04 11.82 -10.30
CA GLU A 220 -7.67 13.05 -9.59
C GLU A 220 -6.82 12.82 -8.32
N PRO A 221 -7.12 11.83 -7.45
CA PRO A 221 -6.32 11.59 -6.25
C PRO A 221 -4.85 11.27 -6.51
N PHE A 222 -4.54 10.71 -7.69
CA PHE A 222 -3.21 10.28 -8.06
C PHE A 222 -2.42 11.32 -8.85
N PHE A 223 -3.11 12.35 -9.32
CA PHE A 223 -2.57 13.37 -10.22
C PHE A 223 -1.27 14.01 -9.70
N ARG A 224 -1.22 14.35 -8.42
CA ARG A 224 -0.06 15.02 -7.82
C ARG A 224 1.12 14.09 -7.52
N LYS A 225 0.87 12.77 -7.46
CA LYS A 225 1.87 11.76 -7.11
C LYS A 225 2.49 11.10 -8.34
N ALA A 226 1.76 11.06 -9.45
CA ALA A 226 2.26 10.48 -10.70
C ALA A 226 3.36 11.35 -11.32
N PHE A 227 4.43 10.70 -11.77
CA PHE A 227 5.64 11.32 -12.32
C PHE A 227 6.39 12.22 -11.33
N LEU A 228 6.30 11.91 -10.04
CA LEU A 228 7.01 12.67 -9.02
C LEU A 228 8.50 12.24 -9.00
N VAL A 229 9.34 13.01 -9.66
CA VAL A 229 10.80 12.84 -9.63
C VAL A 229 11.37 13.54 -8.40
N LYS A 230 12.01 12.79 -7.50
CA LYS A 230 12.64 13.31 -6.28
C LYS A 230 14.15 13.50 -6.49
N ASN A 231 14.74 14.41 -5.72
CA ASN A 231 16.19 14.62 -5.66
C ASN A 231 16.85 15.11 -6.97
N VAL A 232 16.17 15.99 -7.68
CA VAL A 232 16.73 16.65 -8.86
C VAL A 232 17.61 17.83 -8.46
N GLY A 233 18.80 17.97 -9.01
CA GLY A 233 19.69 19.11 -8.81
C GLY A 233 19.03 20.43 -9.24
N ASP A 234 19.46 21.53 -8.62
CA ASP A 234 18.88 22.86 -8.87
C ASP A 234 18.96 23.30 -10.34
N GLU A 235 20.03 22.86 -11.01
CA GLU A 235 20.29 23.14 -12.44
C GLU A 235 19.27 22.52 -13.40
N PHE A 236 18.56 21.48 -12.96
CA PHE A 236 17.54 20.80 -13.78
C PHE A 236 16.10 21.18 -13.41
N ARG A 237 15.89 21.98 -12.36
CA ARG A 237 14.55 22.29 -11.86
C ARG A 237 13.65 22.93 -12.91
N GLN A 238 14.20 23.83 -13.74
CA GLN A 238 13.42 24.50 -14.77
C GLN A 238 12.94 23.51 -15.83
N MET A 239 13.82 22.63 -16.29
CA MET A 239 13.48 21.61 -17.28
C MET A 239 12.48 20.59 -16.75
N MET A 240 12.68 20.16 -15.51
CA MET A 240 11.72 19.27 -14.84
C MET A 240 10.35 19.92 -14.68
N ALA A 241 10.30 21.23 -14.42
CA ALA A 241 9.02 21.96 -14.35
C ALA A 241 8.33 22.02 -15.73
N LEU A 242 9.07 22.18 -16.81
CA LEU A 242 8.52 22.14 -18.18
C LEU A 242 7.96 20.76 -18.52
N LEU A 243 8.72 19.71 -18.28
CA LEU A 243 8.25 18.33 -18.49
C LEU A 243 7.04 18.01 -17.63
N ALA A 244 7.09 18.36 -16.35
CA ALA A 244 5.95 18.19 -15.44
C ALA A 244 4.69 18.90 -15.93
N THR A 245 4.83 20.14 -16.45
CA THR A 245 3.70 20.90 -17.01
C THR A 245 3.07 20.18 -18.20
N GLN A 246 3.88 19.62 -19.10
CA GLN A 246 3.37 18.88 -20.27
C GLN A 246 2.75 17.53 -19.88
N LEU A 247 3.37 16.80 -18.96
CA LEU A 247 2.81 15.58 -18.39
C LEU A 247 1.50 15.86 -17.64
N ASP A 248 1.40 17.00 -16.96
CA ASP A 248 0.18 17.44 -16.31
C ASP A 248 -0.95 17.68 -17.31
N ALA A 249 -0.65 18.21 -18.48
CA ALA A 249 -1.64 18.36 -19.54
C ALA A 249 -2.22 17.03 -20.02
N LEU A 250 -1.39 15.99 -20.14
CA LEU A 250 -1.81 14.62 -20.48
C LEU A 250 -2.57 13.96 -19.33
N LYS A 251 -2.07 14.09 -18.11
CA LYS A 251 -2.76 13.57 -16.91
C LYS A 251 -4.16 14.18 -16.76
N ARG A 252 -4.33 15.46 -17.08
CA ARG A 252 -5.64 16.14 -17.06
C ARG A 252 -6.64 15.53 -18.04
N GLN A 253 -6.20 15.05 -19.18
CA GLN A 253 -7.08 14.31 -20.10
C GLN A 253 -7.56 13.00 -19.49
N CYS A 254 -6.72 12.36 -18.65
CA CYS A 254 -7.08 11.14 -17.92
C CYS A 254 -8.10 11.38 -16.78
N LEU A 255 -8.30 12.63 -16.32
CA LEU A 255 -9.29 12.94 -15.27
C LEU A 255 -10.73 12.62 -15.67
N ASN A 256 -11.01 12.59 -16.98
CA ASN A 256 -12.31 12.21 -17.52
C ASN A 256 -12.50 10.69 -17.58
N LEU A 257 -11.46 9.90 -17.28
CA LEU A 257 -11.54 8.45 -17.23
C LEU A 257 -11.98 8.01 -15.83
N SER A 258 -12.88 7.06 -15.79
CA SER A 258 -13.28 6.39 -14.55
C SER A 258 -12.54 5.06 -14.40
N PRO A 259 -11.60 4.94 -13.44
CA PRO A 259 -10.98 3.66 -13.12
C PRO A 259 -11.99 2.55 -12.83
N LYS A 260 -13.12 2.88 -12.22
CA LYS A 260 -14.23 1.97 -11.96
C LYS A 260 -14.85 1.43 -13.23
N GLU A 261 -15.06 2.27 -14.25
CA GLU A 261 -15.57 1.83 -15.54
C GLU A 261 -14.54 1.01 -16.31
N ILE A 262 -13.25 1.42 -16.26
CA ILE A 262 -12.14 0.65 -16.84
C ILE A 262 -12.12 -0.75 -16.23
N LYS A 263 -12.13 -0.85 -14.88
CA LYS A 263 -12.20 -2.12 -14.18
C LYS A 263 -13.38 -2.98 -14.59
N GLY A 264 -14.56 -2.38 -14.74
CA GLY A 264 -15.78 -3.10 -15.13
C GLY A 264 -15.77 -3.65 -16.57
N LYS A 265 -14.92 -3.07 -17.43
CA LYS A 265 -14.79 -3.49 -18.85
C LYS A 265 -13.55 -4.35 -19.13
N LEU A 266 -12.55 -4.33 -18.23
CA LEU A 266 -11.38 -5.18 -18.37
C LEU A 266 -11.75 -6.64 -18.12
N GLU A 267 -11.23 -7.51 -18.95
CA GLU A 267 -11.17 -8.93 -18.62
C GLU A 267 -10.31 -9.09 -17.35
N LEU A 268 -10.86 -9.76 -16.34
CA LEU A 268 -10.29 -9.86 -14.98
C LEU A 268 -8.83 -10.35 -14.94
N ASP A 269 -8.38 -11.01 -16.01
CA ASP A 269 -7.06 -11.64 -16.09
C ASP A 269 -5.95 -10.73 -16.66
N ARG A 270 -6.27 -9.50 -17.04
CA ARG A 270 -5.31 -8.57 -17.65
C ARG A 270 -4.62 -7.62 -16.66
N ILE A 271 -5.18 -7.47 -15.47
CA ILE A 271 -4.54 -6.81 -14.34
C ILE A 271 -4.37 -7.83 -13.23
N VAL A 272 -3.15 -8.27 -13.07
CA VAL A 272 -2.81 -9.30 -12.08
C VAL A 272 -2.30 -8.62 -10.82
N ASN A 273 -2.76 -9.12 -9.69
CA ASN A 273 -2.42 -8.66 -8.37
C ASN A 273 -1.72 -9.78 -7.60
N ASN A 274 -0.62 -9.48 -6.93
CA ASN A 274 -0.06 -10.44 -5.98
C ASN A 274 -1.11 -10.65 -4.87
N LYS A 275 -1.38 -11.87 -4.51
CA LYS A 275 -2.46 -12.35 -3.62
C LYS A 275 -2.71 -11.54 -2.31
N CYS A 276 -1.97 -10.44 -2.09
CA CYS A 276 -2.07 -9.59 -0.92
C CYS A 276 -3.27 -8.64 -0.94
N PHE A 277 -3.89 -8.42 -2.10
CA PHE A 277 -5.07 -7.57 -2.23
C PHE A 277 -6.18 -8.30 -2.99
N GLN A 278 -7.35 -8.31 -2.41
CA GLN A 278 -8.55 -8.75 -3.13
C GLN A 278 -8.87 -7.83 -4.32
N ASN A 279 -8.31 -6.60 -4.30
CA ASN A 279 -8.57 -5.62 -5.35
C ASN A 279 -7.46 -4.56 -5.41
N CYS A 280 -6.59 -4.62 -6.42
CA CYS A 280 -5.53 -3.62 -6.63
C CYS A 280 -6.09 -2.21 -6.87
N PHE A 281 -7.31 -2.09 -7.38
CA PHE A 281 -7.99 -0.82 -7.58
C PHE A 281 -8.36 -0.11 -6.26
N ASP A 282 -8.14 -0.71 -5.11
CA ASP A 282 -8.31 -0.07 -3.80
C ASP A 282 -6.99 0.50 -3.26
N ASP A 283 -5.88 0.38 -4.00
CA ASP A 283 -4.57 0.84 -3.58
C ASP A 283 -4.14 2.12 -4.33
N GLU A 284 -3.66 3.11 -3.57
CA GLU A 284 -3.21 4.37 -4.14
C GLU A 284 -1.98 4.21 -5.03
N ASP A 285 -1.02 3.37 -4.62
CA ASP A 285 0.22 3.17 -5.38
C ASP A 285 -0.08 2.46 -6.71
N PHE A 286 -1.11 1.58 -6.73
CA PHE A 286 -1.64 1.08 -8.00
C PHE A 286 -2.18 2.23 -8.84
N GLY A 287 -2.97 3.14 -8.26
CA GLY A 287 -3.53 4.28 -8.97
C GLY A 287 -2.49 5.17 -9.61
N VAL A 288 -1.42 5.46 -8.86
CA VAL A 288 -0.28 6.24 -9.36
C VAL A 288 0.39 5.50 -10.52
N SER A 289 0.79 4.25 -10.31
CA SER A 289 1.49 3.44 -11.34
C SER A 289 0.63 3.22 -12.58
N PHE A 290 -0.69 3.05 -12.41
CA PHE A 290 -1.60 2.83 -13.52
C PHE A 290 -1.86 4.11 -14.32
N LEU A 291 -1.92 5.27 -13.66
CA LEU A 291 -1.97 6.57 -14.34
C LEU A 291 -0.70 6.83 -15.16
N GLU A 292 0.48 6.58 -14.58
CA GLU A 292 1.77 6.69 -15.27
C GLU A 292 1.82 5.77 -16.49
N TYR A 293 1.37 4.53 -16.32
CA TYR A 293 1.28 3.58 -17.41
C TYR A 293 0.37 4.06 -18.54
N ILE A 294 -0.84 4.54 -18.24
CA ILE A 294 -1.78 5.06 -19.24
C ILE A 294 -1.14 6.22 -20.03
N VAL A 295 -0.54 7.18 -19.33
CA VAL A 295 0.08 8.37 -19.96
C VAL A 295 1.27 7.96 -20.84
N CYS A 296 2.17 7.11 -20.36
CA CYS A 296 3.32 6.65 -21.14
C CYS A 296 2.91 5.82 -22.36
N MET A 297 1.93 4.94 -22.19
CA MET A 297 1.43 4.14 -23.32
C MET A 297 0.72 5.02 -24.36
N HIS A 298 -0.03 6.04 -23.93
CA HIS A 298 -0.61 7.01 -24.86
C HIS A 298 0.48 7.77 -25.64
N LEU A 299 1.56 8.21 -24.97
CA LEU A 299 2.68 8.88 -25.60
C LEU A 299 3.35 8.01 -26.68
N ILE A 300 3.56 6.72 -26.37
CA ILE A 300 4.29 5.80 -27.26
C ILE A 300 3.42 5.36 -28.44
N TYR A 301 2.19 4.95 -28.17
CA TYR A 301 1.34 4.25 -29.14
C TYR A 301 0.17 5.09 -29.68
N ASP A 302 0.04 6.34 -29.22
CA ASP A 302 -0.98 7.30 -29.67
C ASP A 302 -2.44 6.75 -29.65
N PHE A 303 -2.76 5.90 -28.64
CA PHE A 303 -4.12 5.42 -28.50
C PHE A 303 -5.03 6.46 -27.82
N PRO A 304 -6.36 6.43 -28.06
CA PRO A 304 -7.26 7.42 -27.47
C PRO A 304 -7.33 7.31 -25.94
N LEU A 305 -7.24 8.44 -25.23
CA LEU A 305 -7.47 8.54 -23.79
C LEU A 305 -8.97 8.47 -23.49
N SER A 306 -9.55 7.32 -23.74
CA SER A 306 -10.94 6.95 -23.44
C SER A 306 -10.98 5.62 -22.71
N THR A 307 -12.07 5.33 -21.99
CA THR A 307 -12.24 4.04 -21.30
C THR A 307 -12.01 2.87 -22.24
N GLU A 308 -12.54 2.92 -23.48
CA GLU A 308 -12.35 1.87 -24.48
C GLU A 308 -10.90 1.79 -24.97
N GLY A 309 -10.25 2.94 -25.22
CA GLY A 309 -8.84 2.99 -25.63
C GLY A 309 -7.93 2.39 -24.59
N VAL A 310 -8.14 2.73 -23.32
CA VAL A 310 -7.37 2.15 -22.20
C VAL A 310 -7.61 0.65 -22.08
N CYS A 311 -8.85 0.18 -22.17
CA CYS A 311 -9.15 -1.25 -22.13
C CYS A 311 -8.48 -2.01 -23.28
N ASN A 312 -8.54 -1.46 -24.49
CA ASN A 312 -7.88 -2.06 -25.66
C ASN A 312 -6.37 -2.14 -25.48
N MET A 313 -5.75 -1.09 -24.92
CA MET A 313 -4.32 -1.07 -24.63
C MET A 313 -3.94 -2.13 -23.60
N VAL A 314 -4.66 -2.20 -22.48
CA VAL A 314 -4.41 -3.19 -21.40
C VAL A 314 -4.63 -4.62 -21.94
N ASN A 315 -5.59 -4.83 -22.84
CA ASN A 315 -5.82 -6.15 -23.46
C ASN A 315 -4.69 -6.61 -24.39
N HIS A 316 -3.85 -5.67 -24.88
CA HIS A 316 -2.66 -5.98 -25.69
C HIS A 316 -1.38 -6.15 -24.87
N SER A 317 -1.46 -5.92 -23.57
CA SER A 317 -0.36 -6.11 -22.62
C SER A 317 -0.90 -6.72 -21.32
N LEU A 318 0.00 -7.12 -20.43
CA LEU A 318 -0.35 -7.53 -19.07
C LEU A 318 0.16 -6.47 -18.11
N PHE A 319 -0.70 -5.99 -17.23
CA PHE A 319 -0.28 -5.13 -16.12
C PHE A 319 -0.29 -5.94 -14.82
N ILE A 320 0.87 -6.03 -14.19
CA ILE A 320 1.06 -6.70 -12.91
C ILE A 320 1.25 -5.63 -11.85
N TYR A 321 0.46 -5.67 -10.79
CA TYR A 321 0.67 -4.85 -9.63
C TYR A 321 1.34 -5.65 -8.52
N TRP A 322 2.54 -5.22 -8.12
CA TRP A 322 3.36 -5.91 -7.13
C TRP A 322 3.69 -4.98 -5.97
N GLN A 323 3.33 -5.37 -4.76
CA GLN A 323 3.49 -4.52 -3.58
C GLN A 323 4.70 -4.83 -2.73
N ASN A 324 5.49 -5.83 -3.09
CA ASN A 324 6.64 -6.21 -2.31
C ASN A 324 7.84 -5.33 -2.74
N HIS A 325 8.11 -4.28 -1.97
CA HIS A 325 9.15 -3.29 -2.26
C HIS A 325 10.57 -3.86 -2.23
N ASP A 326 10.77 -5.05 -1.64
CA ASP A 326 12.08 -5.70 -1.51
C ASP A 326 12.40 -6.65 -2.67
N ASP A 327 11.42 -6.99 -3.49
CA ASP A 327 11.61 -7.93 -4.59
C ASP A 327 11.83 -7.18 -5.92
N ASP A 328 12.79 -7.63 -6.69
CA ASP A 328 12.94 -7.18 -8.07
C ASP A 328 11.78 -7.70 -8.95
N VAL A 329 11.63 -7.10 -10.13
CA VAL A 329 10.60 -7.50 -11.11
C VAL A 329 10.66 -8.99 -11.44
N LEU A 330 11.86 -9.58 -11.50
CA LEU A 330 12.04 -11.01 -11.80
C LEU A 330 11.54 -11.89 -10.69
N SER A 331 11.74 -11.49 -9.42
CA SER A 331 11.21 -12.22 -8.27
C SER A 331 9.70 -12.17 -8.24
N ALA A 332 9.11 -11.01 -8.57
CA ALA A 332 7.67 -10.83 -8.70
C ALA A 332 7.08 -11.83 -9.71
N VAL A 333 7.67 -11.89 -10.89
CA VAL A 333 7.21 -12.76 -11.98
C VAL A 333 7.47 -14.25 -11.70
N LYS A 334 8.58 -14.58 -11.05
CA LYS A 334 8.92 -15.99 -10.70
C LYS A 334 7.89 -16.66 -9.82
N ASN A 335 7.26 -15.89 -8.97
CA ASN A 335 6.30 -16.39 -7.97
C ASN A 335 4.86 -16.38 -8.47
N MET A 336 4.62 -15.96 -9.72
CA MET A 336 3.29 -15.96 -10.31
C MET A 336 2.92 -17.31 -10.89
N ASP A 337 1.63 -17.66 -10.77
CA ASP A 337 1.08 -18.85 -11.37
C ASP A 337 1.10 -18.72 -12.91
N SER A 338 1.47 -19.78 -13.60
CA SER A 338 1.49 -19.86 -15.08
C SER A 338 0.13 -19.52 -15.71
N ALA A 339 -0.96 -19.73 -14.99
CA ALA A 339 -2.32 -19.39 -15.44
C ALA A 339 -2.48 -17.90 -15.78
N TYR A 340 -1.74 -17.00 -15.10
CA TYR A 340 -1.79 -15.56 -15.36
C TYR A 340 -1.21 -15.17 -16.73
N PHE A 341 -0.34 -16.01 -17.28
CA PHE A 341 0.26 -15.78 -18.59
C PHE A 341 -0.54 -16.38 -19.74
N ALA A 342 -1.62 -17.11 -19.43
CA ALA A 342 -2.49 -17.67 -20.44
C ALA A 342 -3.10 -16.56 -21.32
N GLY A 343 -2.93 -16.67 -22.63
CA GLY A 343 -3.43 -15.69 -23.60
C GLY A 343 -2.53 -14.48 -23.88
N ILE A 344 -1.36 -14.36 -23.23
CA ILE A 344 -0.34 -13.38 -23.63
C ILE A 344 0.36 -13.89 -24.88
N LYS A 345 0.43 -13.05 -25.92
CA LYS A 345 1.09 -13.41 -27.17
C LYS A 345 2.59 -13.23 -27.08
N HIS A 346 3.31 -14.03 -27.84
CA HIS A 346 4.77 -13.86 -27.98
C HIS A 346 5.12 -12.42 -28.39
N GLY A 347 6.10 -11.83 -27.73
CA GLY A 347 6.54 -10.44 -27.98
C GLY A 347 5.70 -9.36 -27.31
N GLN A 348 4.66 -9.69 -26.51
CA GLN A 348 3.94 -8.69 -25.73
C GLN A 348 4.75 -8.25 -24.51
N ASN A 349 4.57 -6.98 -24.13
CA ASN A 349 5.18 -6.41 -22.94
C ASN A 349 4.35 -6.71 -21.68
N ILE A 350 5.03 -7.01 -20.59
CA ILE A 350 4.45 -7.15 -19.26
C ILE A 350 4.91 -5.96 -18.42
N TYR A 351 3.98 -5.15 -17.96
CA TYR A 351 4.26 -3.99 -17.14
C TYR A 351 4.08 -4.33 -15.66
N VAL A 352 5.04 -3.97 -14.82
CA VAL A 352 5.01 -4.24 -13.38
C VAL A 352 5.01 -2.92 -12.62
N GLY A 353 3.87 -2.60 -12.00
CA GLY A 353 3.67 -1.41 -11.17
C GLY A 353 3.79 -1.69 -9.68
N GLY A 354 3.84 -0.62 -8.87
CA GLY A 354 3.88 -0.69 -7.41
C GLY A 354 5.27 -0.96 -6.82
N LEU A 355 6.28 -1.17 -7.65
CA LEU A 355 7.67 -1.25 -7.21
C LEU A 355 8.18 0.18 -7.03
N HIS A 356 8.41 0.62 -5.82
CA HIS A 356 9.11 1.86 -5.56
C HIS A 356 10.60 1.54 -5.44
N SER A 357 11.42 2.09 -6.32
CA SER A 357 12.85 1.90 -6.26
C SER A 357 13.41 2.52 -4.98
N SER A 358 13.74 1.69 -4.01
CA SER A 358 14.61 2.09 -2.91
C SER A 358 16.07 2.15 -3.39
N GLY A 359 16.36 2.95 -4.44
CA GLY A 359 17.73 3.19 -4.90
C GLY A 359 18.38 2.10 -5.75
N TYR A 360 17.69 1.06 -6.12
CA TYR A 360 18.12 0.19 -7.22
C TYR A 360 17.76 0.89 -8.52
N ALA A 361 18.77 1.25 -9.30
CA ALA A 361 18.56 1.64 -10.68
C ALA A 361 17.57 0.62 -11.28
N CYS A 362 16.42 1.10 -11.75
CA CYS A 362 15.53 0.30 -12.57
C CYS A 362 16.26 0.07 -13.88
N ASP A 363 17.33 -0.71 -13.84
CA ASP A 363 17.88 -1.27 -15.05
C ASP A 363 16.72 -2.04 -15.65
N VAL A 364 16.26 -1.50 -16.77
CA VAL A 364 15.39 -2.25 -17.66
C VAL A 364 15.96 -3.63 -17.67
N ILE A 365 15.17 -4.60 -17.29
CA ILE A 365 15.55 -5.98 -17.51
C ILE A 365 15.56 -6.08 -19.03
N LYS A 366 16.71 -5.68 -19.56
CA LYS A 366 17.00 -5.75 -20.98
C LYS A 366 16.64 -7.15 -21.38
N LYS A 367 15.63 -7.25 -22.30
CA LYS A 367 15.40 -8.44 -23.12
C LYS A 367 16.13 -9.69 -22.61
N GLY A 368 15.98 -9.97 -21.34
CA GLY A 368 16.33 -11.24 -20.76
C GLY A 368 15.10 -12.07 -21.00
N SER A 369 15.01 -12.67 -22.19
CA SER A 369 14.01 -13.66 -22.50
C SER A 369 14.00 -14.71 -21.40
N LYS A 370 13.15 -14.54 -20.38
CA LYS A 370 12.80 -15.63 -19.52
C LYS A 370 11.76 -16.43 -20.27
N GLN A 371 12.23 -17.52 -20.80
CA GLN A 371 11.40 -18.53 -21.44
C GLN A 371 10.47 -19.12 -20.37
N ILE A 372 9.20 -18.78 -20.41
CA ILE A 372 8.16 -19.42 -19.63
C ILE A 372 7.58 -20.49 -20.52
N LEU A 373 7.64 -21.75 -20.06
CA LEU A 373 6.98 -22.87 -20.72
C LEU A 373 5.47 -22.62 -20.74
N ASP A 374 4.89 -22.48 -21.93
CA ASP A 374 3.44 -22.47 -22.11
C ASP A 374 2.90 -23.91 -22.06
N ILE A 375 2.65 -24.39 -20.85
CA ILE A 375 2.07 -25.71 -20.61
C ILE A 375 0.60 -25.81 -21.01
N SER A 376 -0.05 -24.68 -21.39
CA SER A 376 -1.46 -24.68 -21.82
C SER A 376 -1.65 -25.12 -23.26
N ARG A 377 -0.58 -25.18 -24.08
CA ARG A 377 -0.64 -25.65 -25.45
C ARG A 377 -0.50 -27.18 -25.50
N PRO A 378 -1.41 -27.88 -26.20
CA PRO A 378 -1.21 -29.31 -26.43
C PRO A 378 0.10 -29.53 -27.17
N LEU A 379 0.88 -30.50 -26.72
CA LEU A 379 2.11 -30.95 -27.37
C LEU A 379 1.75 -31.34 -28.83
N VAL A 380 2.07 -30.46 -29.76
CA VAL A 380 2.01 -30.82 -31.16
C VAL A 380 3.16 -31.79 -31.39
N ASN A 381 2.89 -32.99 -31.87
CA ASN A 381 3.91 -33.98 -32.26
C ASN A 381 4.79 -33.37 -33.36
N VAL A 382 5.88 -32.72 -32.93
CA VAL A 382 6.89 -32.24 -33.85
C VAL A 382 7.80 -33.43 -34.18
N GLY A 383 7.48 -34.12 -35.24
CA GLY A 383 8.37 -35.12 -35.80
C GLY A 383 9.68 -34.47 -36.19
N ASN A 384 10.78 -35.11 -35.80
CA ASN A 384 12.15 -34.82 -36.16
C ASN A 384 12.87 -33.66 -35.42
N GLY A 385 13.33 -33.95 -34.21
CA GLY A 385 14.62 -33.40 -33.75
C GLY A 385 14.66 -31.94 -33.27
N VAL A 386 13.51 -31.26 -33.20
CA VAL A 386 13.42 -29.95 -32.53
C VAL A 386 13.20 -30.18 -31.04
N ASP A 387 14.03 -29.55 -30.22
CA ASP A 387 13.87 -29.61 -28.77
C ASP A 387 12.47 -29.09 -28.42
N VAL A 388 11.61 -29.97 -27.92
CA VAL A 388 10.21 -29.66 -27.56
C VAL A 388 10.16 -28.52 -26.54
N ALA A 389 11.20 -28.39 -25.70
CA ALA A 389 11.36 -27.30 -24.76
C ALA A 389 11.48 -25.92 -25.46
N ASP A 390 12.11 -25.82 -26.61
CA ASP A 390 12.26 -24.55 -27.32
C ASP A 390 10.98 -24.11 -28.06
N ALA A 391 10.18 -25.04 -28.52
CA ALA A 391 8.91 -24.76 -29.20
C ALA A 391 7.81 -24.23 -28.25
N LEU A 392 7.98 -24.42 -26.93
CA LEU A 392 7.05 -24.00 -25.89
C LEU A 392 7.49 -22.74 -25.16
N LYS A 393 8.63 -22.14 -25.55
CA LYS A 393 9.15 -20.93 -24.91
C LYS A 393 8.46 -19.71 -25.49
N ILE A 394 7.87 -18.89 -24.61
CA ILE A 394 7.30 -17.61 -24.97
C ILE A 394 8.24 -16.52 -24.40
N GLU A 395 8.71 -15.63 -25.24
CA GLU A 395 9.53 -14.50 -24.83
C GLU A 395 8.64 -13.33 -24.47
N TYR A 396 8.84 -12.77 -23.26
CA TYR A 396 8.21 -11.55 -22.79
C TYR A 396 9.25 -10.51 -22.43
N SER A 397 8.90 -9.24 -22.63
CA SER A 397 9.65 -8.12 -22.08
C SER A 397 8.96 -7.66 -20.79
N TYR A 398 9.71 -7.60 -19.71
CA TYR A 398 9.22 -7.10 -18.42
C TYR A 398 9.65 -5.66 -18.23
N ILE A 399 8.72 -4.77 -17.97
CA ILE A 399 8.96 -3.34 -17.85
C ILE A 399 8.42 -2.88 -16.50
N SER A 400 9.30 -2.43 -15.61
CA SER A 400 8.89 -1.76 -14.38
C SER A 400 8.34 -0.38 -14.69
N THR A 401 7.22 0.01 -14.08
CA THR A 401 6.69 1.39 -14.21
C THR A 401 7.63 2.43 -13.61
N CYS A 402 8.55 2.06 -12.72
CA CYS A 402 9.63 2.95 -12.25
C CYS A 402 10.48 3.49 -13.42
N LEU A 403 10.57 2.74 -14.51
CA LEU A 403 11.27 3.20 -15.72
C LEU A 403 10.75 4.54 -16.21
N PHE A 404 9.45 4.81 -16.07
CA PHE A 404 8.82 6.03 -16.57
C PHE A 404 9.37 7.30 -15.91
N THR A 405 9.86 7.21 -14.69
CA THR A 405 10.52 8.30 -13.99
C THR A 405 12.03 8.18 -14.00
N ASP A 406 12.57 6.98 -13.86
CA ASP A 406 14.01 6.75 -13.77
C ASP A 406 14.74 7.02 -15.10
N CYS A 407 14.10 6.79 -16.25
CA CYS A 407 14.69 7.13 -17.55
C CYS A 407 14.92 8.64 -17.70
N ILE A 408 14.11 9.48 -17.07
CA ILE A 408 14.33 10.93 -17.02
C ILE A 408 15.61 11.24 -16.26
N LEU A 409 15.78 10.63 -15.07
CA LEU A 409 16.97 10.84 -14.24
C LEU A 409 18.25 10.33 -14.92
N GLN A 410 18.18 9.17 -15.58
CA GLN A 410 19.33 8.58 -16.28
C GLN A 410 19.81 9.43 -17.44
N LYS A 411 18.93 10.18 -18.10
CA LYS A 411 19.23 11.00 -19.27
C LYS A 411 19.02 12.49 -19.02
N ILE A 412 19.04 12.93 -17.77
CA ILE A 412 18.69 14.29 -17.36
C ILE A 412 19.54 15.36 -18.05
N GLU A 413 20.80 15.07 -18.33
CA GLU A 413 21.70 15.98 -19.05
C GLU A 413 21.24 16.24 -20.50
N GLU A 414 20.57 15.28 -21.14
CA GLU A 414 20.07 15.43 -22.51
C GLU A 414 18.92 16.43 -22.59
N PHE A 415 18.23 16.70 -21.46
CA PHE A 415 17.15 17.66 -21.39
C PHE A 415 17.62 19.12 -21.25
N LYS A 416 18.89 19.35 -20.93
CA LYS A 416 19.42 20.64 -20.50
C LYS A 416 19.28 21.77 -21.53
N GLU A 417 19.34 21.44 -22.81
CA GLU A 417 19.31 22.40 -23.92
C GLU A 417 17.99 22.37 -24.72
N LEU A 418 16.98 21.62 -24.25
CA LEU A 418 15.72 21.46 -24.96
C LEU A 418 14.77 22.63 -24.66
N ASP A 419 14.03 23.06 -25.65
CA ASP A 419 12.93 24.01 -25.49
C ASP A 419 11.62 23.30 -25.08
N GLU A 420 10.60 24.09 -24.76
CA GLU A 420 9.30 23.60 -24.31
C GLU A 420 8.67 22.60 -25.29
N ASN A 421 8.84 22.77 -26.60
CA ASN A 421 8.26 21.90 -27.61
C ASN A 421 9.05 20.60 -27.79
N GLN A 422 10.29 20.57 -27.37
CA GLN A 422 11.20 19.44 -27.54
C GLN A 422 11.18 18.47 -26.36
N VAL A 423 10.91 18.96 -25.14
CA VAL A 423 11.02 18.19 -23.89
C VAL A 423 10.15 16.93 -23.91
N LEU A 424 8.86 17.07 -24.22
CA LEU A 424 7.94 15.93 -24.25
C LEU A 424 8.25 14.96 -25.39
N LYS A 425 8.66 15.50 -26.56
CA LYS A 425 9.07 14.68 -27.68
C LYS A 425 10.31 13.85 -27.35
N HIS A 426 11.30 14.46 -26.74
CA HIS A 426 12.51 13.77 -26.32
C HIS A 426 12.21 12.70 -25.25
N TYR A 427 11.36 13.01 -24.30
CA TYR A 427 10.89 12.02 -23.33
C TYR A 427 10.21 10.81 -24.00
N LYS A 428 9.36 11.06 -24.99
CA LYS A 428 8.75 9.99 -25.81
C LYS A 428 9.81 9.13 -26.50
N GLU A 429 10.82 9.75 -27.14
CA GLU A 429 11.92 9.05 -27.81
C GLU A 429 12.72 8.15 -26.85
N ILE A 430 12.98 8.64 -25.61
CA ILE A 430 13.63 7.85 -24.57
C ILE A 430 12.76 6.64 -24.17
N LEU A 431 11.47 6.84 -24.00
CA LEU A 431 10.56 5.73 -23.67
C LEU A 431 10.50 4.70 -24.81
N GLU A 432 10.39 5.14 -26.06
CA GLU A 432 10.38 4.25 -27.23
C GLU A 432 11.67 3.44 -27.32
N GLU A 433 12.85 4.07 -27.12
CA GLU A 433 14.15 3.38 -27.09
C GLU A 433 14.22 2.30 -26.00
N LYS A 434 13.65 2.58 -24.84
CA LYS A 434 13.71 1.67 -23.68
C LYS A 434 12.71 0.52 -23.76
N ILE A 435 11.54 0.75 -24.37
CA ILE A 435 10.42 -0.21 -24.39
C ILE A 435 10.43 -1.08 -25.65
N SER A 436 10.97 -0.60 -26.77
CA SER A 436 11.16 -1.38 -28.00
C SER A 436 12.36 -2.31 -27.91
#